data_992c876e4be41ce242c189368204a7c2
#
_entry.id   992c876e4be41ce242c189368204a7c2
#
_cell.length_a   1.000
_cell.length_b   1.000
_cell.length_c   1.000
_cell.angle_alpha   90.00
_cell.angle_beta   90.00
_cell.angle_gamma   90.00
#
_symmetry.space_group_name_H-M   'P 1'
#
loop_
_entity.id
_entity.type
_entity.pdbx_description
1 polymer ?
#
loop_
_entity_poly.entity_id
_entity_poly.type
_entity_poly.pdbx_seq_one_letter_code
_entity_poly.pdbx_strand_id
1 'polypeptide(L)'
;MDTKEIKILIFDLNGEYYATDILDVERILGYEEPTEMPDVPDFVSGVINHENKILPIINLNKKFKLVNSSIGELSKIIVIKNGDRKFGIIVDNVYEVRDVDYNLFEEAPPITTTISKKFIKGLIKLDDKIVILLNMIEILSEEEEELIF
;
A
#
# COMPACT_ATOMS: atom_id res chain seq x y z
N MET A 1 -14.70 27.10 -10.31
CA MET A 1 -13.99 25.94 -10.84
C MET A 1 -13.48 25.07 -9.71
N ASP A 2 -13.98 23.87 -9.63
CA ASP A 2 -13.71 23.03 -8.49
C ASP A 2 -12.48 22.20 -8.70
N THR A 3 -11.43 22.52 -7.94
CA THR A 3 -10.23 21.71 -7.88
C THR A 3 -10.50 20.59 -6.89
N LYS A 4 -10.42 19.37 -7.34
CA LYS A 4 -10.62 18.24 -6.45
C LYS A 4 -9.28 17.85 -5.82
N GLU A 5 -9.08 18.29 -4.59
CA GLU A 5 -7.87 17.96 -3.85
C GLU A 5 -8.03 16.65 -3.09
N ILE A 6 -6.96 15.87 -3.05
CA ILE A 6 -6.87 14.71 -2.18
C ILE A 6 -5.57 14.80 -1.39
N LYS A 7 -5.58 14.19 -0.21
CA LYS A 7 -4.37 14.03 0.58
C LYS A 7 -3.84 12.63 0.35
N ILE A 8 -2.57 12.53 -0.01
CA ILE A 8 -1.95 11.24 -0.24
C ILE A 8 -0.81 11.04 0.74
N LEU A 9 -0.63 9.79 1.18
CA LEU A 9 0.51 9.37 1.97
C LEU A 9 1.52 8.76 1.02
N ILE A 10 2.71 9.36 0.94
CA ILE A 10 3.76 8.91 0.03
C ILE A 10 4.72 7.98 0.77
N PHE A 11 4.99 6.84 0.18
CA PHE A 11 5.88 5.83 0.73
C PHE A 11 6.71 5.18 -0.38
N ASP A 12 7.63 4.36 0.02
CA ASP A 12 8.64 3.76 -0.86
C ASP A 12 8.48 2.24 -0.86
N LEU A 13 8.54 1.68 -2.04
CA LEU A 13 8.63 0.23 -2.24
C LEU A 13 9.67 -0.03 -3.31
N ASN A 14 10.70 -0.80 -2.96
CA ASN A 14 11.72 -1.22 -3.91
C ASN A 14 12.36 -0.05 -4.68
N GLY A 15 12.57 1.07 -3.96
CA GLY A 15 13.20 2.25 -4.53
C GLY A 15 12.31 3.16 -5.35
N GLU A 16 11.02 2.87 -5.44
CA GLU A 16 10.08 3.68 -6.18
C GLU A 16 9.04 4.31 -5.28
N TYR A 17 8.49 5.45 -5.70
CA TYR A 17 7.51 6.20 -4.91
C TYR A 17 6.09 5.77 -5.22
N TYR A 18 5.38 5.44 -4.17
CA TYR A 18 3.97 5.06 -4.22
C TYR A 18 3.19 5.94 -3.27
N ALA A 19 1.90 5.96 -3.42
CA ALA A 19 1.04 6.70 -2.51
C ALA A 19 -0.30 6.00 -2.35
N THR A 20 -0.96 6.32 -1.24
CA THR A 20 -2.33 5.90 -1.00
C THR A 20 -3.12 7.10 -0.52
N ASP A 21 -4.42 7.10 -0.79
CA ASP A 21 -5.32 8.11 -0.27
C ASP A 21 -5.31 8.02 1.27
N ILE A 22 -5.09 9.13 1.95
CA ILE A 22 -5.03 9.16 3.41
C ILE A 22 -6.34 8.67 4.04
N LEU A 23 -7.45 8.79 3.33
CA LEU A 23 -8.74 8.31 3.82
C LEU A 23 -8.78 6.81 4.01
N ASP A 24 -7.91 6.06 3.33
CA ASP A 24 -7.82 4.61 3.49
C ASP A 24 -6.86 4.19 4.61
N VAL A 25 -6.14 5.14 5.19
CA VAL A 25 -5.15 4.87 6.22
C VAL A 25 -5.74 5.09 7.60
N GLU A 26 -5.66 4.08 8.46
CA GLU A 26 -6.04 4.24 9.84
C GLU A 26 -4.87 4.70 10.70
N ARG A 27 -3.70 4.09 10.48
CA ARG A 27 -2.53 4.36 11.32
C ARG A 27 -1.25 3.91 10.63
N ILE A 28 -0.13 4.50 11.04
CA ILE A 28 1.20 4.06 10.62
C ILE A 28 1.90 3.51 11.86
N LEU A 29 2.39 2.29 11.76
CA LEU A 29 3.08 1.60 12.84
C LEU A 29 4.56 1.41 12.50
N GLY A 30 5.41 1.38 13.53
CA GLY A 30 6.75 0.87 13.35
C GLY A 30 6.69 -0.58 12.92
N TYR A 31 7.74 -1.04 12.26
CA TYR A 31 7.76 -2.44 11.83
C TYR A 31 7.79 -3.38 13.05
N GLU A 32 6.96 -4.40 12.98
CA GLU A 32 6.89 -5.47 13.96
C GLU A 32 6.84 -6.77 13.19
N GLU A 33 7.65 -7.74 13.54
CA GLU A 33 7.68 -9.02 12.84
C GLU A 33 6.36 -9.77 13.05
N PRO A 34 5.64 -10.08 11.96
CA PRO A 34 4.38 -10.81 12.09
C PRO A 34 4.59 -12.26 12.52
N THR A 35 3.57 -12.80 13.18
CA THR A 35 3.51 -14.23 13.46
C THR A 35 3.03 -14.94 12.21
N GLU A 36 3.83 -15.86 11.69
CA GLU A 36 3.50 -16.60 10.49
C GLU A 36 2.29 -17.50 10.68
N MET A 37 1.47 -17.59 9.64
CA MET A 37 0.27 -18.41 9.64
C MET A 37 0.39 -19.48 8.55
N PRO A 38 -0.11 -20.70 8.81
CA PRO A 38 -0.09 -21.74 7.78
C PRO A 38 -1.18 -21.50 6.73
N ASP A 39 -0.96 -22.05 5.54
CA ASP A 39 -1.96 -22.10 4.45
C ASP A 39 -2.49 -20.74 3.99
N VAL A 40 -1.65 -19.71 4.05
CA VAL A 40 -1.97 -18.39 3.50
C VAL A 40 -1.14 -18.12 2.25
N PRO A 41 -1.59 -17.21 1.36
CA PRO A 41 -0.78 -16.82 0.21
C PRO A 41 0.59 -16.30 0.65
N ASP A 42 1.59 -16.42 -0.22
CA ASP A 42 2.98 -16.06 0.12
C ASP A 42 3.17 -14.58 0.43
N PHE A 43 2.30 -13.71 -0.10
CA PHE A 43 2.38 -12.27 0.20
C PHE A 43 1.81 -11.93 1.59
N VAL A 44 1.14 -12.85 2.25
CA VAL A 44 0.71 -12.65 3.64
C VAL A 44 1.86 -13.03 4.55
N SER A 45 2.46 -12.02 5.18
CA SER A 45 3.60 -12.24 6.08
C SER A 45 3.18 -12.90 7.39
N GLY A 46 1.92 -12.75 7.76
CA GLY A 46 1.40 -13.28 9.01
C GLY A 46 0.42 -12.30 9.63
N VAL A 47 0.35 -12.31 10.95
CA VAL A 47 -0.57 -11.45 11.70
C VAL A 47 0.16 -10.78 12.85
N ILE A 48 -0.34 -9.62 13.28
CA ILE A 48 0.12 -8.95 14.50
C ILE A 48 -1.10 -8.66 15.38
N ASN A 49 -0.84 -8.39 16.66
CA ASN A 49 -1.89 -7.90 17.56
C ASN A 49 -1.92 -6.37 17.45
N HIS A 50 -3.04 -5.84 17.02
CA HIS A 50 -3.27 -4.41 16.91
C HIS A 50 -4.58 -4.07 17.60
N GLU A 51 -4.50 -3.26 18.66
CA GLU A 51 -5.67 -2.86 19.46
C GLU A 51 -6.51 -4.06 19.93
N ASN A 52 -5.83 -5.11 20.41
CA ASN A 52 -6.42 -6.35 20.87
C ASN A 52 -7.17 -7.15 19.79
N LYS A 53 -6.87 -6.86 18.53
CA LYS A 53 -7.43 -7.59 17.37
C LYS A 53 -6.30 -8.15 16.52
N ILE A 54 -6.58 -9.24 15.86
CA ILE A 54 -5.63 -9.85 14.93
C ILE A 54 -5.68 -9.08 13.62
N LEU A 55 -4.55 -8.54 13.22
CA LEU A 55 -4.40 -7.77 12.00
C LEU A 55 -3.54 -8.53 11.00
N PRO A 56 -4.09 -8.93 9.84
CA PRO A 56 -3.29 -9.55 8.78
C PRO A 56 -2.28 -8.55 8.20
N ILE A 57 -1.09 -9.02 7.90
CA ILE A 57 -0.01 -8.19 7.37
C ILE A 57 0.36 -8.67 5.98
N ILE A 58 0.30 -7.75 5.04
CA ILE A 58 0.57 -8.00 3.61
C ILE A 58 1.94 -7.41 3.26
N ASN A 59 2.76 -8.21 2.62
CA ASN A 59 4.01 -7.75 2.06
C ASN A 59 3.74 -7.29 0.62
N LEU A 60 3.69 -5.98 0.40
CA LEU A 60 3.38 -5.43 -0.93
C LEU A 60 4.45 -5.78 -1.97
N ASN A 61 5.72 -5.86 -1.57
CA ASN A 61 6.75 -6.26 -2.50
C ASN A 61 6.48 -7.64 -3.07
N LYS A 62 6.05 -8.58 -2.22
CA LYS A 62 5.67 -9.92 -2.68
C LYS A 62 4.37 -9.90 -3.48
N LYS A 63 3.39 -9.14 -3.02
CA LYS A 63 2.10 -9.04 -3.72
C LYS A 63 2.27 -8.55 -5.15
N PHE A 64 3.14 -7.56 -5.34
CA PHE A 64 3.42 -6.97 -6.65
C PHE A 64 4.54 -7.69 -7.39
N LYS A 65 5.12 -8.72 -6.79
CA LYS A 65 6.22 -9.50 -7.40
C LYS A 65 7.43 -8.62 -7.72
N LEU A 66 7.73 -7.70 -6.84
CA LEU A 66 8.91 -6.85 -6.96
C LEU A 66 10.14 -7.59 -6.46
N VAL A 67 11.27 -7.27 -7.04
CA VAL A 67 12.56 -7.91 -6.70
C VAL A 67 13.16 -7.21 -5.47
N ASN A 68 13.93 -7.95 -4.67
CA ASN A 68 14.72 -7.40 -3.56
C ASN A 68 13.92 -6.76 -2.42
N SER A 69 12.82 -7.40 -2.02
CA SER A 69 12.11 -6.92 -0.84
C SER A 69 12.87 -7.37 0.41
N SER A 70 13.43 -6.43 1.14
CA SER A 70 14.03 -6.69 2.43
C SER A 70 13.47 -5.73 3.46
N ILE A 71 13.24 -6.27 4.67
CA ILE A 71 12.83 -5.45 5.79
C ILE A 71 14.05 -4.69 6.30
N GLY A 72 13.96 -3.38 6.38
CA GLY A 72 15.05 -2.52 6.86
C GLY A 72 14.66 -1.73 8.10
N GLU A 73 15.59 -0.90 8.56
CA GLU A 73 15.36 -0.07 9.74
C GLU A 73 14.25 0.95 9.56
N LEU A 74 14.02 1.38 8.32
CA LEU A 74 13.01 2.38 8.01
C LEU A 74 11.66 1.78 7.66
N SER A 75 11.56 0.45 7.62
CA SER A 75 10.31 -0.23 7.28
C SER A 75 9.19 0.13 8.25
N LYS A 76 7.98 0.27 7.72
CA LYS A 76 6.78 0.62 8.48
C LYS A 76 5.64 -0.27 8.06
N ILE A 77 4.63 -0.32 8.89
CA ILE A 77 3.36 -0.97 8.58
C ILE A 77 2.31 0.12 8.50
N ILE A 78 1.64 0.21 7.36
CA ILE A 78 0.53 1.13 7.18
C ILE A 78 -0.75 0.33 7.36
N VAL A 79 -1.56 0.69 8.34
CA VAL A 79 -2.83 0.01 8.58
C VAL A 79 -3.88 0.60 7.64
N ILE A 80 -4.39 -0.23 6.77
CA ILE A 80 -5.40 0.12 5.77
C ILE A 80 -6.75 -0.36 6.26
N LYS A 81 -7.77 0.50 6.12
CA LYS A 81 -9.14 0.13 6.44
C LYS A 81 -9.97 0.09 5.17
N ASN A 82 -10.74 -0.97 5.03
CA ASN A 82 -11.68 -1.14 3.93
C ASN A 82 -13.00 -1.63 4.53
N GLY A 83 -13.85 -0.66 4.88
CA GLY A 83 -15.05 -0.97 5.63
C GLY A 83 -14.70 -1.52 7.02
N ASP A 84 -15.25 -2.67 7.36
CA ASP A 84 -14.99 -3.33 8.64
C ASP A 84 -13.71 -4.14 8.65
N ARG A 85 -13.08 -4.32 7.49
CA ARG A 85 -11.87 -5.12 7.35
C ARG A 85 -10.65 -4.22 7.38
N LYS A 86 -9.65 -4.66 8.12
CA LYS A 86 -8.38 -3.95 8.24
C LYS A 86 -7.24 -4.90 7.96
N PHE A 87 -6.21 -4.38 7.33
CA PHE A 87 -4.97 -5.12 7.13
C PHE A 87 -3.81 -4.14 7.13
N GLY A 88 -2.62 -4.63 7.45
CA GLY A 88 -1.42 -3.81 7.38
C GLY A 88 -0.65 -4.11 6.12
N ILE A 89 -0.01 -3.11 5.56
CA ILE A 89 0.92 -3.30 4.46
C ILE A 89 2.32 -2.93 4.92
N ILE A 90 3.31 -3.73 4.56
CA ILE A 90 4.70 -3.43 4.86
C ILE A 90 5.25 -2.58 3.73
N VAL A 91 5.84 -1.44 4.09
CA VAL A 91 6.49 -0.54 3.13
C VAL A 91 7.93 -0.29 3.57
N ASP A 92 8.78 0.11 2.63
CA ASP A 92 10.21 0.27 2.93
C ASP A 92 10.48 1.54 3.72
N ASN A 93 9.72 2.60 3.49
CA ASN A 93 9.81 3.85 4.24
C ASN A 93 8.54 4.68 3.96
N VAL A 94 8.20 5.55 4.90
CA VAL A 94 7.10 6.51 4.74
C VAL A 94 7.70 7.91 4.72
N TYR A 95 7.30 8.73 3.76
CA TYR A 95 7.88 10.06 3.59
C TYR A 95 7.01 11.18 4.12
N GLU A 96 5.85 11.40 3.53
CA GLU A 96 5.04 12.57 3.86
C GLU A 96 3.58 12.39 3.45
N VAL A 97 2.73 13.24 4.02
CA VAL A 97 1.36 13.43 3.55
C VAL A 97 1.37 14.70 2.72
N ARG A 98 0.75 14.66 1.55
CA ARG A 98 0.76 15.79 0.63
C ARG A 98 -0.62 16.01 0.01
N ASP A 99 -1.01 17.28 -0.07
CA ASP A 99 -2.21 17.67 -0.80
C ASP A 99 -1.90 17.77 -2.28
N VAL A 100 -2.68 17.12 -3.10
CA VAL A 100 -2.49 17.17 -4.55
C VAL A 100 -3.83 17.35 -5.24
N ASP A 101 -3.79 17.97 -6.44
CA ASP A 101 -4.97 18.11 -7.29
C ASP A 101 -5.18 16.76 -7.99
N TYR A 102 -6.32 16.14 -7.74
CA TYR A 102 -6.65 14.85 -8.34
C TYR A 102 -6.58 14.89 -9.87
N ASN A 103 -6.90 16.05 -10.47
CA ASN A 103 -6.89 16.20 -11.92
C ASN A 103 -5.49 16.15 -12.54
N LEU A 104 -4.43 16.22 -11.71
CA LEU A 104 -3.06 16.10 -12.19
C LEU A 104 -2.62 14.66 -12.36
N PHE A 105 -3.40 13.70 -11.87
CA PHE A 105 -3.07 12.29 -12.05
C PHE A 105 -3.34 11.87 -13.49
N GLU A 106 -2.42 11.09 -14.03
CA GLU A 106 -2.51 10.55 -15.38
C GLU A 106 -2.70 9.05 -15.32
N GLU A 107 -3.35 8.51 -16.35
CA GLU A 107 -3.52 7.07 -16.47
C GLU A 107 -2.17 6.41 -16.75
N ALA A 108 -1.91 5.27 -16.11
CA ALA A 108 -0.65 4.56 -16.30
C ALA A 108 -0.60 3.91 -17.68
N PRO A 109 0.42 4.24 -18.51
CA PRO A 109 0.62 3.52 -19.77
C PRO A 109 0.92 2.04 -19.50
N PRO A 110 0.56 1.14 -20.43
CA PRO A 110 0.73 -0.30 -20.20
C PRO A 110 2.15 -0.77 -19.90
N ILE A 111 3.14 -0.03 -20.38
CA ILE A 111 4.54 -0.46 -20.30
C ILE A 111 5.35 0.20 -19.18
N THR A 112 4.74 1.09 -18.39
CA THR A 112 5.49 1.89 -17.43
C THR A 112 5.71 1.23 -16.08
N THR A 113 4.98 0.17 -15.76
CA THR A 113 5.13 -0.49 -14.45
C THR A 113 5.09 -2.01 -14.61
N THR A 114 5.71 -2.69 -13.65
CA THR A 114 5.62 -4.14 -13.54
C THR A 114 4.38 -4.56 -12.77
N ILE A 115 3.68 -3.59 -12.18
CA ILE A 115 2.49 -3.83 -11.37
C ILE A 115 1.25 -3.82 -12.24
N SER A 116 0.31 -4.72 -11.96
CA SER A 116 -0.95 -4.77 -12.69
C SER A 116 -1.71 -3.45 -12.58
N LYS A 117 -2.27 -2.99 -13.69
CA LYS A 117 -3.03 -1.74 -13.76
C LYS A 117 -4.20 -1.69 -12.78
N LYS A 118 -4.77 -2.83 -12.41
CA LYS A 118 -5.91 -2.84 -11.48
C LYS A 118 -5.55 -2.30 -10.10
N PHE A 119 -4.26 -2.32 -9.73
CA PHE A 119 -3.80 -1.80 -8.45
C PHE A 119 -3.48 -0.31 -8.49
N ILE A 120 -3.53 0.31 -9.67
CA ILE A 120 -3.09 1.69 -9.87
C ILE A 120 -4.27 2.59 -10.19
N LYS A 121 -4.45 3.66 -9.41
CA LYS A 121 -5.42 4.70 -9.70
C LYS A 121 -4.88 5.73 -10.69
N GLY A 122 -3.58 5.98 -10.65
CA GLY A 122 -2.97 6.94 -11.55
C GLY A 122 -1.54 7.24 -11.19
N LEU A 123 -0.90 8.04 -12.01
CA LEU A 123 0.47 8.51 -11.81
C LEU A 123 0.46 10.02 -11.69
N ILE A 124 1.32 10.56 -10.84
CA ILE A 124 1.49 12.00 -10.73
C ILE A 124 2.98 12.33 -10.66
N LYS A 125 3.37 13.44 -11.29
CA LYS A 125 4.74 13.92 -11.22
C LYS A 125 4.83 14.97 -10.12
N LEU A 126 5.64 14.69 -9.11
CA LEU A 126 5.88 15.58 -7.98
C LEU A 126 7.38 15.73 -7.78
N ASP A 127 7.88 16.99 -7.76
CA ASP A 127 9.29 17.28 -7.48
C ASP A 127 10.26 16.41 -8.29
N ASP A 128 10.00 16.30 -9.59
CA ASP A 128 10.78 15.49 -10.54
C ASP A 128 10.72 13.98 -10.29
N LYS A 129 9.78 13.54 -9.46
CA LYS A 129 9.58 12.12 -9.19
C LYS A 129 8.21 11.71 -9.67
N ILE A 130 8.11 10.46 -10.11
CA ILE A 130 6.83 9.89 -10.47
C ILE A 130 6.32 9.12 -9.25
N VAL A 131 5.12 9.45 -8.82
CA VAL A 131 4.46 8.79 -7.68
C VAL A 131 3.28 8.00 -8.21
N ILE A 132 3.23 6.73 -7.85
CA ILE A 132 2.17 5.82 -8.29
C ILE A 132 1.10 5.75 -7.20
N LEU A 133 -0.10 6.26 -7.52
CA LEU A 133 -1.22 6.21 -6.58
C LEU A 133 -1.87 4.83 -6.68
N LEU A 134 -1.86 4.11 -5.57
CA LEU A 134 -2.42 2.77 -5.50
C LEU A 134 -3.91 2.80 -5.18
N ASN A 135 -4.60 1.79 -5.67
CA ASN A 135 -6.01 1.55 -5.34
C ASN A 135 -6.06 0.48 -4.26
N MET A 136 -6.14 0.89 -3.00
CA MET A 136 -6.08 -0.04 -1.87
C MET A 136 -7.27 -1.01 -1.80
N ILE A 137 -8.41 -0.62 -2.36
CA ILE A 137 -9.58 -1.50 -2.42
C ILE A 137 -9.29 -2.72 -3.29
N GLU A 138 -8.46 -2.56 -4.33
CA GLU A 138 -8.15 -3.61 -5.27
C GLU A 138 -6.91 -4.44 -4.90
N ILE A 139 -6.24 -4.11 -3.81
CA ILE A 139 -5.01 -4.82 -3.41
C ILE A 139 -5.29 -6.31 -3.15
N LEU A 140 -6.42 -6.62 -2.53
CA LEU A 140 -6.82 -8.00 -2.28
C LEU A 140 -8.07 -8.31 -3.12
N SER A 141 -8.04 -9.46 -3.79
CA SER A 141 -9.23 -9.95 -4.50
C SER A 141 -10.25 -10.48 -3.49
N GLU A 142 -11.49 -10.69 -3.92
CA GLU A 142 -12.52 -11.29 -3.06
C GLU A 142 -12.08 -12.66 -2.55
N GLU A 143 -11.48 -13.48 -3.41
CA GLU A 143 -10.99 -14.80 -3.03
C GLU A 143 -9.87 -14.69 -1.98
N GLU A 144 -8.96 -13.74 -2.15
CA GLU A 144 -7.89 -13.50 -1.19
C GLU A 144 -8.43 -13.03 0.14
N GLU A 145 -9.43 -12.15 0.13
CA GLU A 145 -10.07 -11.68 1.35
C GLU A 145 -10.74 -12.81 2.11
N GLU A 146 -11.36 -13.76 1.42
CA GLU A 146 -11.96 -14.93 2.04
C GLU A 146 -10.92 -15.81 2.73
N LEU A 147 -9.73 -15.91 2.17
CA LEU A 147 -8.65 -16.70 2.75
C LEU A 147 -8.01 -16.02 3.95
N ILE A 148 -8.09 -14.72 4.06
CA ILE A 148 -7.37 -13.91 5.06
C ILE A 148 -8.29 -13.49 6.21
N PHE A 149 -9.54 -13.19 5.91
CA PHE A 149 -10.52 -12.73 6.90
C PHE A 149 -11.60 -13.82 7.23
#